data_8b812e2d83b5c503821ba34963fddd55
#
_entry.id   8b812e2d83b5c503821ba34963fddd55
#
_cell.length_a   1.000
_cell.length_b   1.000
_cell.length_c   1.000
_cell.angle_alpha   90.00
_cell.angle_beta   90.00
_cell.angle_gamma   90.00
#
_symmetry.space_group_name_H-M   'P 1'
#
loop_
_entity.id
_entity.type
_entity.pdbx_description
1 polymer ?
#
loop_
_entity_poly.entity_id
_entity_poly.type
_entity_poly.pdbx_seq_one_letter_code
_entity_poly.pdbx_strand_id
1 'polypeptide(L)'
;MRSSQQWLEAADAMLAETIASAPAGTATDAEAELYRRFAPRIRLFGLKHLRDEAAAQDLVQQVFIVTLERLRAGAVRNVEAIGSFILGTSRTMASAQRKVGSRRTALLDRFDDRNAMAPPIDAVTFDLPRVVRCLDTLPLRDRTILILTFYADKPAPEIAAELQIAPGAVRVARSRALARMRECVGAPDKARPRGGSR
;
A
#
# COMPACT_ATOMS: atom_id res chain seq x y z
N MET A 1 -6.82 -2.59 30.79
CA MET A 1 -5.64 -2.46 29.92
C MET A 1 -5.42 -3.79 29.22
N ARG A 2 -5.57 -3.85 27.91
CA ARG A 2 -5.25 -5.05 27.12
C ARG A 2 -3.74 -5.13 26.99
N SER A 3 -3.14 -6.30 27.20
CA SER A 3 -1.69 -6.51 27.11
C SER A 3 -1.19 -6.23 25.68
N SER A 4 -0.01 -5.64 25.53
CA SER A 4 0.62 -5.37 24.21
C SER A 4 0.68 -6.60 23.31
N GLN A 5 0.70 -7.80 23.90
CA GLN A 5 0.70 -9.07 23.18
C GLN A 5 -0.62 -9.36 22.43
N GLN A 6 -1.76 -8.88 22.93
CA GLN A 6 -3.07 -9.06 22.28
C GLN A 6 -3.19 -8.28 20.96
N TRP A 7 -2.47 -7.17 20.84
CA TRP A 7 -2.48 -6.35 19.64
C TRP A 7 -1.67 -6.95 18.48
N LEU A 8 -0.65 -7.75 18.79
CA LEU A 8 0.17 -8.40 17.77
C LEU A 8 -0.64 -9.38 16.90
N GLU A 9 -1.65 -10.03 17.47
CA GLU A 9 -2.52 -10.99 16.79
C GLU A 9 -3.85 -10.39 16.31
N ALA A 10 -4.16 -9.15 16.71
CA ALA A 10 -5.40 -8.50 16.34
C ALA A 10 -5.48 -8.25 14.83
N ALA A 11 -6.66 -8.42 14.24
CA ALA A 11 -6.90 -8.02 12.86
C ALA A 11 -6.77 -6.50 12.68
N ASP A 12 -6.31 -6.04 11.53
CA ASP A 12 -6.17 -4.61 11.23
C ASP A 12 -7.48 -3.83 11.40
N ALA A 13 -8.62 -4.47 11.10
CA ALA A 13 -9.95 -3.92 11.33
C ALA A 13 -10.22 -3.63 12.80
N MET A 14 -9.86 -4.56 13.69
CA MET A 14 -10.03 -4.39 15.15
C MET A 14 -9.20 -3.22 15.68
N LEU A 15 -7.98 -3.04 15.18
CA LEU A 15 -7.15 -1.88 15.53
C LEU A 15 -7.84 -0.58 15.07
N ALA A 16 -8.33 -0.55 13.83
CA ALA A 16 -9.01 0.60 13.27
C ALA A 16 -10.30 0.96 14.02
N GLU A 17 -11.12 -0.02 14.39
CA GLU A 17 -12.34 0.16 15.20
C GLU A 17 -12.02 0.69 16.60
N THR A 18 -10.98 0.14 17.24
CA THR A 18 -10.54 0.63 18.56
C THR A 18 -10.10 2.09 18.49
N ILE A 19 -9.35 2.48 17.46
CA ILE A 19 -8.91 3.85 17.25
C ILE A 19 -10.11 4.77 16.95
N ALA A 20 -11.05 4.31 16.13
CA ALA A 20 -12.22 5.10 15.74
C ALA A 20 -13.16 5.39 16.92
N SER A 21 -13.28 4.45 17.86
CA SER A 21 -14.19 4.57 19.03
C SER A 21 -13.56 5.25 20.25
N ALA A 22 -12.24 5.42 20.26
CA ALA A 22 -11.51 5.94 21.40
C ALA A 22 -11.30 7.47 21.31
N PRO A 23 -11.33 8.20 22.42
CA PRO A 23 -10.88 9.59 22.46
C PRO A 23 -9.43 9.73 21.98
N ALA A 24 -9.10 10.89 21.43
CA ALA A 24 -7.74 11.14 20.93
C ALA A 24 -6.70 10.93 22.03
N GLY A 25 -5.64 10.18 21.71
CA GLY A 25 -4.54 9.88 22.64
C GLY A 25 -4.81 8.76 23.66
N THR A 26 -5.96 8.07 23.59
CA THR A 26 -6.28 6.98 24.51
C THR A 26 -6.11 5.57 23.92
N ALA A 27 -6.02 5.47 22.59
CA ALA A 27 -5.80 4.21 21.87
C ALA A 27 -4.34 4.00 21.44
N THR A 28 -3.39 4.48 22.25
CA THR A 28 -1.95 4.52 21.91
C THR A 28 -1.37 3.17 21.49
N ASP A 29 -1.77 2.08 22.15
CA ASP A 29 -1.28 0.73 21.82
C ASP A 29 -1.79 0.27 20.44
N ALA A 30 -3.07 0.52 20.13
CA ALA A 30 -3.65 0.18 18.82
C ALA A 30 -3.05 1.04 17.70
N GLU A 31 -2.83 2.33 17.97
CA GLU A 31 -2.17 3.26 17.04
C GLU A 31 -0.73 2.84 16.76
N ALA A 32 0.03 2.50 17.83
CA ALA A 32 1.41 2.04 17.72
C ALA A 32 1.51 0.73 16.92
N GLU A 33 0.59 -0.22 17.14
CA GLU A 33 0.58 -1.47 16.41
C GLU A 33 0.21 -1.26 14.94
N LEU A 34 -0.78 -0.42 14.64
CA LEU A 34 -1.13 -0.07 13.27
C LEU A 34 0.06 0.61 12.56
N TYR A 35 0.74 1.53 13.27
CA TYR A 35 1.96 2.16 12.77
C TYR A 35 3.06 1.13 12.48
N ARG A 36 3.35 0.23 13.41
CA ARG A 36 4.38 -0.81 13.27
C ARG A 36 4.17 -1.67 12.03
N ARG A 37 2.90 -1.98 11.70
CA ARG A 37 2.54 -2.83 10.53
C ARG A 37 2.69 -2.11 9.19
N PHE A 38 2.30 -0.85 9.15
CA PHE A 38 2.17 -0.14 7.87
C PHE A 38 3.31 0.84 7.59
N ALA A 39 3.98 1.41 8.60
CA ALA A 39 5.05 2.38 8.41
C ALA A 39 6.20 1.86 7.52
N PRO A 40 6.70 0.62 7.67
CA PRO A 40 7.74 0.09 6.79
C PRO A 40 7.30 0.03 5.32
N ARG A 41 6.03 -0.33 5.07
CA ARG A 41 5.48 -0.42 3.71
C ARG A 41 5.33 0.95 3.07
N ILE A 42 4.85 1.94 3.83
CA ILE A 42 4.71 3.33 3.38
C ILE A 42 6.08 3.93 3.09
N ARG A 43 7.05 3.75 4.01
CA ARG A 43 8.42 4.22 3.84
C ARG A 43 9.05 3.65 2.58
N LEU A 44 8.94 2.34 2.37
CA LEU A 44 9.42 1.67 1.17
C LEU A 44 8.79 2.24 -0.11
N PHE A 45 7.47 2.43 -0.09
CA PHE A 45 6.76 3.08 -1.18
C PHE A 45 7.27 4.51 -1.41
N GLY A 46 7.48 5.28 -0.34
CA GLY A 46 8.05 6.62 -0.38
C GLY A 46 9.43 6.65 -1.01
N LEU A 47 10.35 5.79 -0.56
CA LEU A 47 11.71 5.68 -1.11
C LEU A 47 11.69 5.38 -2.62
N LYS A 48 10.86 4.45 -3.05
CA LYS A 48 10.73 4.11 -4.47
C LYS A 48 10.24 5.28 -5.31
N HIS A 49 9.31 6.07 -4.78
CA HIS A 49 8.60 7.09 -5.57
C HIS A 49 9.11 8.52 -5.38
N LEU A 50 9.66 8.84 -4.22
CA LEU A 50 10.19 10.17 -3.90
C LEU A 50 11.71 10.23 -4.04
N ARG A 51 12.40 9.08 -3.96
CA ARG A 51 13.86 8.94 -4.06
C ARG A 51 14.63 9.78 -3.02
N ASP A 52 13.99 10.06 -1.90
CA ASP A 52 14.51 10.83 -0.80
C ASP A 52 14.06 10.22 0.52
N GLU A 53 14.98 9.98 1.45
CA GLU A 53 14.70 9.33 2.73
C GLU A 53 13.87 10.22 3.65
N ALA A 54 14.20 11.51 3.72
CA ALA A 54 13.47 12.46 4.56
C ALA A 54 12.03 12.61 4.05
N ALA A 55 11.84 12.76 2.74
CA ALA A 55 10.53 12.82 2.13
C ALA A 55 9.72 11.52 2.32
N ALA A 56 10.39 10.35 2.31
CA ALA A 56 9.74 9.07 2.58
C ALA A 56 9.28 8.98 4.04
N GLN A 57 10.06 9.49 4.98
CA GLN A 57 9.73 9.53 6.39
C GLN A 57 8.61 10.52 6.69
N ASP A 58 8.63 11.69 6.07
CA ASP A 58 7.55 12.67 6.13
C ASP A 58 6.25 12.11 5.57
N LEU A 59 6.33 11.34 4.48
CA LEU A 59 5.17 10.64 3.91
C LEU A 59 4.55 9.68 4.93
N VAL A 60 5.35 8.91 5.66
CA VAL A 60 4.85 8.02 6.72
C VAL A 60 4.06 8.81 7.75
N GLN A 61 4.64 9.89 8.28
CA GLN A 61 4.00 10.71 9.30
C GLN A 61 2.68 11.31 8.79
N GLN A 62 2.68 11.93 7.62
CA GLN A 62 1.50 12.54 7.04
C GLN A 62 0.37 11.53 6.78
N VAL A 63 0.70 10.33 6.27
CA VAL A 63 -0.28 9.27 6.03
C VAL A 63 -0.92 8.82 7.34
N PHE A 64 -0.13 8.68 8.41
CA PHE A 64 -0.68 8.28 9.72
C PHE A 64 -1.53 9.37 10.36
N ILE A 65 -1.12 10.65 10.29
CA ILE A 65 -1.94 11.77 10.75
C ILE A 65 -3.32 11.73 10.08
N VAL A 66 -3.36 11.69 8.75
CA VAL A 66 -4.63 11.64 8.00
C VAL A 66 -5.43 10.38 8.30
N THR A 67 -4.76 9.23 8.48
CA THR A 67 -5.45 7.98 8.79
C THR A 67 -6.14 8.06 10.15
N LEU A 68 -5.44 8.52 11.17
CA LEU A 68 -5.98 8.63 12.53
C LEU A 68 -7.10 9.68 12.60
N GLU A 69 -6.94 10.82 11.96
CA GLU A 69 -7.98 11.84 11.85
C GLU A 69 -9.25 11.28 11.17
N ARG A 70 -9.09 10.57 10.06
CA ARG A 70 -10.21 9.99 9.31
C ARG A 70 -10.91 8.86 10.05
N LEU A 71 -10.17 8.03 10.79
CA LEU A 71 -10.75 7.00 11.65
C LEU A 71 -11.60 7.62 12.75
N ARG A 72 -11.07 8.61 13.48
CA ARG A 72 -11.78 9.31 14.56
C ARG A 72 -12.99 10.11 14.08
N ALA A 73 -12.93 10.66 12.88
CA ALA A 73 -14.05 11.35 12.24
C ALA A 73 -15.11 10.40 11.65
N GLY A 74 -14.96 9.07 11.76
CA GLY A 74 -15.85 8.09 11.13
C GLY A 74 -15.85 8.15 9.60
N ALA A 75 -14.86 8.79 8.99
CA ALA A 75 -14.80 9.00 7.55
C ALA A 75 -14.25 7.79 6.78
N VAL A 76 -13.72 6.78 7.47
CA VAL A 76 -13.31 5.50 6.88
C VAL A 76 -14.52 4.57 6.85
N ARG A 77 -15.21 4.52 5.71
CA ARG A 77 -16.47 3.76 5.56
C ARG A 77 -16.33 2.25 5.73
N ASN A 78 -15.16 1.71 5.45
CA ASN A 78 -14.90 0.27 5.52
C ASN A 78 -13.59 0.04 6.29
N VAL A 79 -13.71 -0.19 7.59
CA VAL A 79 -12.57 -0.44 8.49
C VAL A 79 -11.90 -1.79 8.20
N GLU A 80 -12.63 -2.77 7.66
CA GLU A 80 -12.08 -4.03 7.19
C GLU A 80 -11.02 -3.84 6.09
N ALA A 81 -11.13 -2.76 5.34
CA ALA A 81 -10.20 -2.39 4.28
C ALA A 81 -9.20 -1.31 4.69
N ILE A 82 -8.93 -1.13 6.01
CA ILE A 82 -8.05 -0.07 6.51
C ILE A 82 -6.66 -0.10 5.86
N GLY A 83 -6.08 -1.26 5.63
CA GLY A 83 -4.81 -1.39 4.92
C GLY A 83 -4.87 -0.81 3.50
N SER A 84 -5.98 -1.04 2.79
CA SER A 84 -6.20 -0.46 1.45
C SER A 84 -6.36 1.05 1.51
N PHE A 85 -7.00 1.58 2.57
CA PHE A 85 -7.13 3.02 2.80
C PHE A 85 -5.76 3.66 3.03
N ILE A 86 -4.94 3.09 3.94
CA ILE A 86 -3.59 3.59 4.27
C ILE A 86 -2.70 3.60 3.02
N LEU A 87 -2.63 2.49 2.29
CA LEU A 87 -1.80 2.40 1.09
C LEU A 87 -2.32 3.27 -0.06
N GLY A 88 -3.63 3.45 -0.18
CA GLY A 88 -4.24 4.38 -1.14
C GLY A 88 -3.91 5.85 -0.81
N THR A 89 -3.95 6.21 0.47
CA THR A 89 -3.57 7.54 0.96
C THR A 89 -2.09 7.82 0.69
N SER A 90 -1.21 6.86 0.99
CA SER A 90 0.23 6.95 0.72
C SER A 90 0.51 7.26 -0.75
N ARG A 91 -0.17 6.54 -1.64
CA ARG A 91 -0.04 6.72 -3.09
C ARG A 91 -0.50 8.10 -3.54
N THR A 92 -1.65 8.55 -3.05
CA THR A 92 -2.20 9.87 -3.40
C THR A 92 -1.26 10.98 -2.96
N MET A 93 -0.73 10.89 -1.73
CA MET A 93 0.19 11.88 -1.18
C MET A 93 1.54 11.90 -1.89
N ALA A 94 2.15 10.74 -2.12
CA ALA A 94 3.40 10.66 -2.86
C ALA A 94 3.27 11.19 -4.29
N SER A 95 2.15 10.91 -4.97
CA SER A 95 1.87 11.46 -6.29
C SER A 95 1.74 12.99 -6.28
N ALA A 96 1.10 13.55 -5.25
CA ALA A 96 1.00 15.00 -5.08
C ALA A 96 2.37 15.63 -4.82
N GLN A 97 3.19 15.04 -3.95
CA GLN A 97 4.54 15.52 -3.64
C GLN A 97 5.45 15.49 -4.88
N ARG A 98 5.39 14.41 -5.70
CA ARG A 98 6.14 14.34 -6.97
C ARG A 98 5.74 15.45 -7.94
N LYS A 99 4.45 15.74 -8.08
CA LYS A 99 3.96 16.82 -8.95
C LYS A 99 4.49 18.19 -8.51
N VAL A 100 4.58 18.43 -7.21
CA VAL A 100 5.18 19.67 -6.66
C VAL A 100 6.69 19.66 -6.88
N GLY A 101 7.36 18.56 -6.58
CA GLY A 101 8.80 18.38 -6.83
C GLY A 101 9.15 18.57 -8.29
N SER A 102 8.46 17.90 -9.23
CA SER A 102 8.75 18.01 -10.66
C SER A 102 8.57 19.44 -11.21
N ARG A 103 7.61 20.21 -10.70
CA ARG A 103 7.48 21.64 -11.04
C ARG A 103 8.66 22.47 -10.54
N ARG A 104 9.20 22.14 -9.37
CA ARG A 104 10.36 22.80 -8.78
C ARG A 104 11.64 22.37 -9.49
N THR A 105 11.76 21.08 -9.84
CA THR A 105 12.94 20.50 -10.50
C THR A 105 12.98 20.86 -11.98
N ALA A 106 11.86 20.98 -12.68
CA ALA A 106 11.82 21.48 -14.07
C ALA A 106 12.39 22.90 -14.21
N LEU A 107 12.48 23.64 -13.11
CA LEU A 107 13.20 24.93 -13.01
C LEU A 107 14.70 24.77 -12.68
N LEU A 108 15.12 23.60 -12.17
CA LEU A 108 16.49 23.33 -11.71
C LEU A 108 17.19 22.21 -12.49
N ASP A 109 16.47 21.29 -13.16
CA ASP A 109 17.04 20.15 -13.87
C ASP A 109 17.55 20.51 -15.28
N ARG A 110 18.70 21.15 -15.26
CA ARG A 110 19.68 20.97 -16.35
C ARG A 110 20.91 20.17 -15.92
N PHE A 111 21.00 19.75 -14.70
CA PHE A 111 22.17 19.03 -14.16
C PHE A 111 21.73 18.17 -12.95
N ASP A 112 21.46 16.93 -13.07
CA ASP A 112 22.01 15.83 -12.27
C ASP A 112 21.31 14.49 -12.53
N ASP A 113 22.06 13.60 -13.16
CA ASP A 113 21.71 12.18 -13.39
C ASP A 113 22.21 11.42 -12.16
N ARG A 114 21.35 11.28 -11.11
CA ARG A 114 21.65 10.43 -9.96
C ARG A 114 20.70 9.25 -9.90
N ASN A 115 21.20 8.17 -10.45
CA ASN A 115 20.64 6.84 -10.29
C ASN A 115 20.86 6.36 -8.85
N ALA A 116 20.03 6.83 -7.91
CA ALA A 116 20.06 6.39 -6.52
C ALA A 116 19.44 4.98 -6.44
N MET A 117 20.32 3.99 -6.34
CA MET A 117 19.95 2.61 -6.03
C MET A 117 19.28 2.58 -4.66
N ALA A 118 18.03 2.14 -4.58
CA ALA A 118 17.33 1.98 -3.33
C ALA A 118 18.08 0.98 -2.43
N PRO A 119 18.24 1.25 -1.13
CA PRO A 119 18.89 0.32 -0.22
C PRO A 119 18.17 -1.01 -0.16
N PRO A 120 18.88 -2.13 0.12
CA PRO A 120 18.26 -3.44 0.26
C PRO A 120 17.22 -3.42 1.38
N ILE A 121 16.06 -3.97 1.06
CA ILE A 121 14.89 -4.00 1.92
C ILE A 121 15.07 -5.17 2.86
N ASP A 122 15.24 -4.92 4.16
CA ASP A 122 15.09 -5.94 5.17
C ASP A 122 13.66 -6.48 5.12
N ALA A 123 13.59 -7.74 4.84
CA ALA A 123 12.48 -8.50 4.32
C ALA A 123 11.20 -8.41 5.18
N VAL A 124 10.20 -7.73 4.69
CA VAL A 124 8.88 -8.38 4.72
C VAL A 124 9.00 -9.50 3.70
N THR A 125 9.13 -10.74 4.15
CA THR A 125 9.21 -11.94 3.29
C THR A 125 7.89 -12.11 2.55
N PHE A 126 7.72 -11.36 1.46
CA PHE A 126 6.69 -11.67 0.49
C PHE A 126 7.16 -12.90 -0.30
N ASP A 127 6.31 -13.91 -0.39
CA ASP A 127 6.48 -14.98 -1.38
C ASP A 127 6.28 -14.37 -2.79
N LEU A 128 7.31 -13.62 -3.22
CA LEU A 128 7.30 -12.94 -4.51
C LEU A 128 7.01 -13.91 -5.67
N PRO A 129 7.63 -15.11 -5.71
CA PRO A 129 7.28 -16.13 -6.70
C PRO A 129 5.79 -16.46 -6.73
N ARG A 130 5.15 -16.55 -5.57
CA ARG A 130 3.70 -16.80 -5.48
C ARG A 130 2.88 -15.63 -6.00
N VAL A 131 3.24 -14.40 -5.64
CA VAL A 131 2.57 -13.20 -6.16
C VAL A 131 2.65 -13.15 -7.69
N VAL A 132 3.83 -13.44 -8.27
CA VAL A 132 4.01 -13.49 -9.73
C VAL A 132 3.12 -14.56 -10.35
N ARG A 133 3.12 -15.79 -9.83
CA ARG A 133 2.23 -16.87 -10.32
C ARG A 133 0.77 -16.45 -10.26
N CYS A 134 0.31 -15.86 -9.15
CA CYS A 134 -1.07 -15.39 -9.04
C CYS A 134 -1.39 -14.27 -10.02
N LEU A 135 -0.45 -13.36 -10.26
CA LEU A 135 -0.61 -12.30 -11.25
C LEU A 135 -0.77 -12.87 -12.67
N ASP A 136 -0.05 -13.96 -12.98
CA ASP A 136 -0.12 -14.64 -14.27
C ASP A 136 -1.44 -15.37 -14.51
N THR A 137 -2.17 -15.73 -13.46
CA THR A 137 -3.51 -16.33 -13.59
C THR A 137 -4.60 -15.29 -13.92
N LEU A 138 -4.32 -14.00 -13.76
CA LEU A 138 -5.31 -12.97 -14.06
C LEU A 138 -5.50 -12.80 -15.58
N PRO A 139 -6.73 -12.45 -16.03
CA PRO A 139 -6.95 -11.99 -17.40
C PRO A 139 -5.97 -10.85 -17.75
N LEU A 140 -5.48 -10.83 -18.98
CA LEU A 140 -4.46 -9.86 -19.43
C LEU A 140 -4.83 -8.41 -19.08
N ARG A 141 -6.07 -8.03 -19.30
CA ARG A 141 -6.57 -6.68 -18.99
C ARG A 141 -6.48 -6.35 -17.50
N ASP A 142 -6.88 -7.27 -16.63
CA ASP A 142 -6.85 -7.09 -15.18
C ASP A 142 -5.40 -6.99 -14.70
N ARG A 143 -4.52 -7.85 -15.21
CA ARG A 143 -3.08 -7.82 -14.97
C ARG A 143 -2.47 -6.49 -15.40
N THR A 144 -2.75 -6.03 -16.61
CA THR A 144 -2.28 -4.74 -17.13
C THR A 144 -2.73 -3.58 -16.24
N ILE A 145 -4.00 -3.57 -15.82
CA ILE A 145 -4.51 -2.55 -14.90
C ILE A 145 -3.75 -2.55 -13.57
N LEU A 146 -3.44 -3.73 -13.00
CA LEU A 146 -2.64 -3.81 -11.77
C LEU A 146 -1.21 -3.30 -11.99
N ILE A 147 -0.56 -3.70 -13.07
CA ILE A 147 0.80 -3.24 -13.40
C ILE A 147 0.83 -1.73 -13.59
N LEU A 148 -0.05 -1.18 -14.41
CA LEU A 148 -0.12 0.27 -14.64
C LEU A 148 -0.45 1.03 -13.34
N THR A 149 -1.30 0.42 -12.50
CA THR A 149 -1.68 1.02 -11.22
C THR A 149 -0.54 1.00 -10.21
N PHE A 150 0.13 -0.14 -9.99
CA PHE A 150 1.04 -0.35 -8.86
C PHE A 150 2.52 -0.28 -9.22
N TYR A 151 2.88 -0.59 -10.45
CA TYR A 151 4.26 -0.50 -10.92
C TYR A 151 4.53 0.84 -11.60
N ALA A 152 3.68 1.23 -12.57
CA ALA A 152 3.83 2.48 -13.30
C ALA A 152 3.19 3.69 -12.60
N ASP A 153 2.50 3.49 -11.48
CA ASP A 153 1.86 4.52 -10.65
C ASP A 153 0.90 5.46 -11.40
N LYS A 154 0.25 4.92 -12.44
CA LYS A 154 -0.70 5.70 -13.24
C LYS A 154 -2.04 5.86 -12.52
N PRO A 155 -2.64 7.06 -12.49
CA PRO A 155 -3.98 7.27 -11.99
C PRO A 155 -5.04 6.66 -12.92
N ALA A 156 -6.21 6.32 -12.37
CA ALA A 156 -7.27 5.67 -13.14
C ALA A 156 -7.69 6.39 -14.44
N PRO A 157 -7.72 7.73 -14.53
CA PRO A 157 -8.01 8.41 -15.80
C PRO A 157 -6.96 8.16 -16.89
N GLU A 158 -5.67 8.12 -16.54
CA GLU A 158 -4.60 7.83 -17.50
C GLU A 158 -4.66 6.38 -17.99
N ILE A 159 -4.88 5.43 -17.09
CA ILE A 159 -5.09 4.01 -17.42
C ILE A 159 -6.32 3.85 -18.34
N ALA A 160 -7.38 4.60 -18.05
CA ALA A 160 -8.62 4.59 -18.82
C ALA A 160 -8.39 5.07 -20.27
N ALA A 161 -7.64 6.15 -20.43
CA ALA A 161 -7.28 6.68 -21.73
C ALA A 161 -6.40 5.69 -22.51
N GLU A 162 -5.38 5.10 -21.86
CA GLU A 162 -4.47 4.15 -22.49
C GLU A 162 -5.16 2.85 -22.93
N LEU A 163 -6.11 2.36 -22.13
CA LEU A 163 -6.86 1.14 -22.41
C LEU A 163 -8.19 1.38 -23.15
N GLN A 164 -8.48 2.63 -23.48
CA GLN A 164 -9.72 3.06 -24.16
C GLN A 164 -11.00 2.58 -23.43
N ILE A 165 -11.05 2.77 -22.12
CA ILE A 165 -12.17 2.39 -21.26
C ILE A 165 -12.57 3.53 -20.32
N ALA A 166 -13.76 3.45 -19.73
CA ALA A 166 -14.19 4.43 -18.75
C ALA A 166 -13.35 4.37 -17.45
N PRO A 167 -13.01 5.51 -16.81
CA PRO A 167 -12.28 5.52 -15.54
C PRO A 167 -12.97 4.73 -14.41
N GLY A 168 -14.29 4.66 -14.42
CA GLY A 168 -15.07 3.80 -13.52
C GLY A 168 -14.80 2.31 -13.73
N ALA A 169 -14.66 1.88 -14.99
CA ALA A 169 -14.34 0.50 -15.34
C ALA A 169 -12.94 0.09 -14.84
N VAL A 170 -11.95 1.00 -14.88
CA VAL A 170 -10.61 0.77 -14.30
C VAL A 170 -10.69 0.49 -12.80
N ARG A 171 -11.49 1.28 -12.07
CA ARG A 171 -11.66 1.10 -10.61
C ARG A 171 -12.29 -0.25 -10.27
N VAL A 172 -13.33 -0.63 -11.01
CA VAL A 172 -14.03 -1.91 -10.82
C VAL A 172 -13.12 -3.09 -11.15
N ALA A 173 -12.45 -3.05 -12.32
CA ALA A 173 -11.52 -4.10 -12.74
C ALA A 173 -10.36 -4.25 -11.75
N ARG A 174 -9.78 -3.15 -11.29
CA ARG A 174 -8.73 -3.16 -10.26
C ARG A 174 -9.21 -3.81 -8.96
N SER A 175 -10.41 -3.46 -8.48
CA SER A 175 -10.98 -4.04 -7.26
C SER A 175 -11.17 -5.55 -7.38
N ARG A 176 -11.72 -6.02 -8.51
CA ARG A 176 -11.90 -7.45 -8.79
C ARG A 176 -10.57 -8.18 -8.92
N ALA A 177 -9.60 -7.61 -9.62
CA ALA A 177 -8.27 -8.19 -9.78
C ALA A 177 -7.57 -8.34 -8.42
N LEU A 178 -7.65 -7.33 -7.55
CA LEU A 178 -7.11 -7.42 -6.19
C LEU A 178 -7.80 -8.48 -5.33
N ALA A 179 -9.12 -8.66 -5.47
CA ALA A 179 -9.84 -9.72 -4.76
C ALA A 179 -9.31 -11.10 -5.18
N ARG A 180 -9.21 -11.36 -6.50
CA ARG A 180 -8.62 -12.61 -7.03
C ARG A 180 -7.17 -12.83 -6.58
N MET A 181 -6.36 -11.76 -6.56
CA MET A 181 -4.99 -11.84 -6.05
C MET A 181 -4.95 -12.26 -4.57
N ARG A 182 -5.82 -11.68 -3.72
CA ARG A 182 -5.89 -12.05 -2.29
C ARG A 182 -6.28 -13.51 -2.11
N GLU A 183 -7.27 -13.98 -2.84
CA GLU A 183 -7.71 -15.39 -2.82
C GLU A 183 -6.57 -16.32 -3.23
N CYS A 184 -5.89 -16.02 -4.33
CA CYS A 184 -4.79 -16.83 -4.84
C CYS A 184 -3.59 -16.84 -3.88
N VAL A 185 -3.17 -15.67 -3.39
CA VAL A 185 -2.04 -15.55 -2.46
C VAL A 185 -2.38 -16.10 -1.07
N GLY A 186 -3.63 -16.00 -0.63
CA GLY A 186 -4.10 -16.55 0.65
C GLY A 186 -4.41 -18.05 0.64
N ALA A 187 -4.57 -18.66 -0.53
CA ALA A 187 -4.87 -20.09 -0.62
C ALA A 187 -3.70 -20.95 -0.11
N PRO A 188 -3.92 -22.07 0.60
CA PRO A 188 -2.83 -22.96 0.98
C PRO A 188 -2.09 -23.47 -0.27
N ASP A 189 -0.76 -23.52 -0.21
CA ASP A 189 0.08 -23.96 -1.33
C ASP A 189 -0.17 -25.46 -1.61
N LYS A 190 -0.91 -25.78 -2.66
CA LYS A 190 -1.19 -27.16 -3.08
C LYS A 190 0.03 -27.86 -3.72
N ALA A 191 1.17 -27.18 -3.83
CA ALA A 191 2.34 -27.63 -4.60
C ALA A 191 3.59 -27.86 -3.75
N ARG A 192 3.46 -28.36 -2.51
CA ARG A 192 4.62 -28.96 -1.82
C ARG A 192 4.37 -30.45 -1.65
N PRO A 193 4.88 -31.31 -2.52
CA PRO A 193 4.94 -32.75 -2.23
C PRO A 193 5.77 -32.89 -0.95
N ARG A 194 5.17 -33.48 0.07
CA ARG A 194 5.92 -33.91 1.26
C ARG A 194 7.04 -34.83 0.76
N GLY A 195 8.29 -34.33 0.82
CA GLY A 195 9.45 -35.16 0.56
C GLY A 195 9.41 -36.33 1.52
N GLY A 196 9.20 -37.51 0.97
CA GLY A 196 9.29 -38.76 1.69
C GLY A 196 10.72 -38.95 2.16
N SER A 197 10.89 -39.02 3.46
CA SER A 197 12.06 -39.61 4.07
C SER A 197 12.17 -41.07 3.63
N ARG A 198 13.28 -41.40 3.04
CA ARG A 198 13.89 -42.73 3.09
C ARG A 198 15.33 -42.56 3.56
#